data_bb95dcdb1462a45da831d021be981872
#
_entry.id   bb95dcdb1462a45da831d021be981872
#
_cell.length_a   1.000
_cell.length_b   1.000
_cell.length_c   1.000
_cell.angle_alpha   90.00
_cell.angle_beta   90.00
_cell.angle_gamma   90.00
#
_symmetry.space_group_name_H-M   'P 1'
#
loop_
_entity.id
_entity.type
_entity.pdbx_description
1 polymer ?
#
loop_
_entity_poly.entity_id
_entity_poly.type
_entity_poly.pdbx_seq_one_letter_code
_entity_poly.pdbx_strand_id
1 'polypeptide(L)'
;GESPCDIDRLFRRVEQFGGRGRQGGGVSAVEIALWDLAGKAYGVPIYQMLGGKFRDKVRIYCDTDAEKPSGTETGKRLKQRMDRGFTFLKMDLGLMQIAHVPGAVVAPAGVLEGFHANPRGSGSALERKARNLAYDAQNVQHPFTGLHFTEKGIDLLEQYIHEVREVIGYEIPLAIDHVGHISLQDGIRLSRRIEKYVPAWLEDVIPWQYTEQYRQLQEATTVPICTGEDIYLKEAFEPLLKSGGLSVVHPDLLTSGGILETKKIGDAALDHG
;
A
#
# COMPACT_ATOMS: atom_id res chain seq x y z
N GLY A 1 -21.70 -7.31 33.68
CA GLY A 1 -20.90 -6.84 32.55
C GLY A 1 -19.80 -7.82 32.22
N GLU A 2 -19.25 -7.74 31.03
CA GLU A 2 -18.13 -8.57 30.60
C GLU A 2 -16.82 -7.89 30.94
N SER A 3 -15.76 -8.68 31.13
CA SER A 3 -14.43 -8.13 31.36
C SER A 3 -13.89 -7.50 30.07
N PRO A 4 -13.47 -6.23 30.08
CA PRO A 4 -12.84 -5.62 28.92
C PRO A 4 -11.45 -6.23 28.60
N CYS A 5 -10.89 -7.01 29.50
CA CYS A 5 -9.62 -7.72 29.31
C CYS A 5 -9.77 -9.02 28.50
N ASP A 6 -11.02 -9.48 28.24
CA ASP A 6 -11.30 -10.61 27.36
C ASP A 6 -11.27 -10.20 25.89
N ILE A 7 -10.15 -9.65 25.41
CA ILE A 7 -10.02 -8.89 24.16
C ILE A 7 -10.42 -9.73 22.95
N ASP A 8 -9.85 -10.92 22.76
CA ASP A 8 -10.16 -11.77 21.61
C ASP A 8 -11.65 -12.16 21.58
N ARG A 9 -12.23 -12.45 22.74
CA ARG A 9 -13.66 -12.76 22.85
C ARG A 9 -14.54 -11.59 22.48
N LEU A 10 -14.19 -10.39 22.92
CA LEU A 10 -14.93 -9.16 22.57
C LEU A 10 -14.77 -8.81 21.10
N PHE A 11 -13.54 -8.95 20.57
CA PHE A 11 -13.26 -8.70 19.17
C PHE A 11 -14.09 -9.60 18.25
N ARG A 12 -14.15 -10.90 18.51
CA ARG A 12 -14.98 -11.87 17.73
C ARG A 12 -16.46 -11.50 17.64
N ARG A 13 -16.97 -10.70 18.54
CA ARG A 13 -18.37 -10.22 18.49
C ARG A 13 -18.55 -9.02 17.58
N VAL A 14 -17.52 -8.22 17.41
CA VAL A 14 -17.58 -6.97 16.65
C VAL A 14 -16.89 -7.07 15.29
N GLU A 15 -16.03 -8.05 15.07
CA GLU A 15 -15.25 -8.22 13.82
C GLU A 15 -16.14 -8.26 12.57
N GLN A 16 -17.37 -8.84 12.69
CA GLN A 16 -18.34 -8.88 11.61
C GLN A 16 -18.84 -7.50 11.13
N PHE A 17 -18.64 -6.44 11.93
CA PHE A 17 -19.02 -5.07 11.57
C PHE A 17 -17.88 -4.30 10.91
N GLY A 18 -16.70 -4.89 10.81
CA GLY A 18 -15.56 -4.36 10.07
C GLY A 18 -15.59 -4.79 8.62
N GLY A 19 -14.60 -4.36 7.86
CA GLY A 19 -14.44 -4.71 6.45
C GLY A 19 -13.11 -4.22 5.91
N ARG A 20 -12.86 -4.52 4.63
CA ARG A 20 -11.66 -4.12 3.91
C ARG A 20 -11.53 -2.60 3.77
N GLY A 21 -10.32 -2.12 3.57
CA GLY A 21 -10.03 -0.71 3.47
C GLY A 21 -10.38 0.02 4.74
N ARG A 22 -10.82 1.25 4.64
CA ARG A 22 -11.15 2.09 5.80
C ARG A 22 -12.35 1.61 6.64
N GLN A 23 -13.09 0.61 6.18
CA GLN A 23 -14.22 0.05 6.93
C GLN A 23 -13.77 -0.75 8.15
N GLY A 24 -12.55 -1.29 8.17
CA GLY A 24 -11.96 -1.95 9.33
C GLY A 24 -11.64 -1.02 10.49
N GLY A 25 -11.43 0.26 10.22
CA GLY A 25 -10.89 1.23 11.17
C GLY A 25 -11.67 1.36 12.47
N GLY A 26 -13.00 1.36 12.43
CA GLY A 26 -13.83 1.48 13.64
C GLY A 26 -13.71 0.29 14.57
N VAL A 27 -13.73 -0.91 14.03
CA VAL A 27 -13.60 -2.17 14.79
C VAL A 27 -12.18 -2.34 15.31
N SER A 28 -11.19 -2.07 14.47
CA SER A 28 -9.77 -2.11 14.85
C SER A 28 -9.46 -1.13 15.99
N ALA A 29 -10.02 0.08 15.94
CA ALA A 29 -9.83 1.08 16.99
C ALA A 29 -10.38 0.61 18.36
N VAL A 30 -11.52 -0.10 18.36
CA VAL A 30 -12.08 -0.70 19.58
C VAL A 30 -11.14 -1.76 20.14
N GLU A 31 -10.61 -2.63 19.29
CA GLU A 31 -9.66 -3.67 19.69
C GLU A 31 -8.38 -3.09 20.28
N ILE A 32 -7.80 -2.07 19.63
CA ILE A 32 -6.63 -1.35 20.14
C ILE A 32 -6.90 -0.70 21.50
N ALA A 33 -8.08 -0.10 21.68
CA ALA A 33 -8.47 0.50 22.96
C ALA A 33 -8.63 -0.54 24.08
N LEU A 34 -9.12 -1.75 23.76
CA LEU A 34 -9.19 -2.86 24.73
C LEU A 34 -7.79 -3.32 25.15
N TRP A 35 -6.80 -3.38 24.24
CA TRP A 35 -5.41 -3.67 24.59
C TRP A 35 -4.81 -2.60 25.51
N ASP A 36 -5.02 -1.33 25.20
CA ASP A 36 -4.54 -0.22 26.04
C ASP A 36 -5.15 -0.30 27.45
N LEU A 37 -6.46 -0.57 27.53
CA LEU A 37 -7.15 -0.75 28.80
C LEU A 37 -6.60 -1.95 29.60
N ALA A 38 -6.43 -3.10 28.95
CA ALA A 38 -5.90 -4.29 29.60
C ALA A 38 -4.47 -4.09 30.10
N GLY A 39 -3.59 -3.50 29.28
CA GLY A 39 -2.22 -3.15 29.68
C GLY A 39 -2.19 -2.25 30.92
N LYS A 40 -3.04 -1.23 30.96
CA LYS A 40 -3.20 -0.35 32.14
C LYS A 40 -3.74 -1.11 33.36
N ALA A 41 -4.74 -1.96 33.17
CA ALA A 41 -5.34 -2.73 34.27
C ALA A 41 -4.35 -3.73 34.89
N TYR A 42 -3.51 -4.36 34.08
CA TYR A 42 -2.48 -5.30 34.57
C TYR A 42 -1.16 -4.63 34.94
N GLY A 43 -0.99 -3.34 34.66
CA GLY A 43 0.24 -2.58 34.94
C GLY A 43 1.43 -3.03 34.09
N VAL A 44 1.18 -3.53 32.86
CA VAL A 44 2.24 -4.01 31.95
C VAL A 44 2.08 -3.39 30.57
N PRO A 45 3.20 -3.18 29.84
CA PRO A 45 3.13 -2.79 28.44
C PRO A 45 2.50 -3.89 27.57
N ILE A 46 1.73 -3.49 26.56
CA ILE A 46 1.00 -4.43 25.70
C ILE A 46 1.92 -5.50 25.08
N TYR A 47 3.14 -5.13 24.66
CA TYR A 47 4.07 -6.08 24.05
C TYR A 47 4.41 -7.29 24.97
N GLN A 48 4.39 -7.11 26.30
CA GLN A 48 4.60 -8.23 27.24
C GLN A 48 3.45 -9.24 27.18
N MET A 49 2.23 -8.77 26.95
CA MET A 49 1.05 -9.63 26.82
C MET A 49 1.01 -10.36 25.47
N LEU A 50 1.79 -9.87 24.48
CA LEU A 50 1.88 -10.42 23.10
C LEU A 50 3.09 -11.32 22.87
N GLY A 51 3.77 -11.74 23.92
CA GLY A 51 4.92 -12.66 23.84
C GLY A 51 6.26 -12.05 24.21
N GLY A 52 6.26 -10.78 24.64
CA GLY A 52 7.46 -10.09 25.11
C GLY A 52 8.15 -9.26 24.02
N LYS A 53 9.25 -8.64 24.41
CA LYS A 53 10.01 -7.72 23.56
C LYS A 53 11.00 -8.51 22.70
N PHE A 54 10.82 -8.43 21.37
CA PHE A 54 11.71 -9.06 20.40
C PHE A 54 12.92 -8.15 20.06
N ARG A 55 12.71 -6.82 20.03
CA ARG A 55 13.76 -5.83 19.72
C ARG A 55 13.52 -4.53 20.46
N ASP A 56 14.56 -3.73 20.63
CA ASP A 56 14.47 -2.43 21.30
C ASP A 56 14.09 -1.29 20.34
N LYS A 57 14.37 -1.45 19.06
CA LYS A 57 14.10 -0.44 18.02
C LYS A 57 13.53 -1.10 16.78
N VAL A 58 12.63 -0.39 16.11
CA VAL A 58 12.08 -0.75 14.81
C VAL A 58 12.58 0.26 13.79
N ARG A 59 13.14 -0.22 12.68
CA ARG A 59 13.47 0.63 11.53
C ARG A 59 12.17 1.12 10.92
N ILE A 60 12.08 2.42 10.66
CA ILE A 60 10.95 3.03 9.99
C ILE A 60 11.38 3.58 8.63
N TYR A 61 10.48 3.58 7.67
CA TYR A 61 10.64 4.35 6.45
C TYR A 61 9.97 5.73 6.60
N CYS A 62 10.35 6.66 5.74
CA CYS A 62 9.65 7.91 5.59
C CYS A 62 8.94 7.93 4.24
N ASP A 63 7.62 7.91 4.29
CA ASP A 63 6.79 8.13 3.13
C ASP A 63 6.87 9.59 2.68
N THR A 64 6.87 9.83 1.37
CA THR A 64 7.13 11.14 0.82
C THR A 64 6.31 11.38 -0.43
N ASP A 65 5.22 12.12 -0.27
CA ASP A 65 4.35 12.53 -1.37
C ASP A 65 5.09 13.39 -2.41
N ALA A 66 4.73 13.20 -3.66
CA ALA A 66 5.09 14.10 -4.74
C ALA A 66 4.17 15.33 -4.72
N GLU A 67 4.71 16.52 -4.41
CA GLU A 67 3.94 17.77 -4.54
C GLU A 67 3.76 18.19 -6.00
N LYS A 68 4.69 17.80 -6.85
CA LYS A 68 4.70 18.07 -8.28
C LYS A 68 5.07 16.80 -9.04
N PRO A 69 4.58 16.62 -10.27
CA PRO A 69 4.93 15.46 -11.09
C PRO A 69 6.37 15.61 -11.68
N SER A 70 7.37 15.69 -10.79
CA SER A 70 8.79 15.84 -11.14
C SER A 70 9.62 14.92 -10.27
N GLY A 71 10.32 13.98 -10.87
CA GLY A 71 11.24 13.07 -10.17
C GLY A 71 12.36 13.81 -9.45
N THR A 72 12.91 14.87 -10.06
CA THR A 72 13.95 15.70 -9.44
C THR A 72 13.45 16.38 -8.15
N GLU A 73 12.24 16.95 -8.15
CA GLU A 73 11.71 17.60 -6.94
C GLU A 73 11.37 16.58 -5.85
N THR A 74 10.82 15.43 -6.22
CA THR A 74 10.62 14.31 -5.27
C THR A 74 11.96 13.81 -4.73
N GLY A 75 12.97 13.65 -5.58
CA GLY A 75 14.32 13.30 -5.17
C GLY A 75 14.92 14.27 -4.15
N LYS A 76 14.74 15.57 -4.34
CA LYS A 76 15.19 16.59 -3.36
C LYS A 76 14.46 16.45 -2.01
N ARG A 77 13.17 16.17 -2.02
CA ARG A 77 12.39 15.93 -0.78
C ARG A 77 12.85 14.65 -0.07
N LEU A 78 13.07 13.57 -0.80
CA LEU A 78 13.64 12.33 -0.27
C LEU A 78 15.03 12.56 0.31
N LYS A 79 15.88 13.36 -0.37
CA LYS A 79 17.19 13.73 0.13
C LYS A 79 17.11 14.46 1.47
N GLN A 80 16.13 15.36 1.65
CA GLN A 80 15.89 15.99 2.96
C GLN A 80 15.54 14.98 4.06
N ARG A 81 14.87 13.85 3.71
CA ARG A 81 14.61 12.75 4.66
C ARG A 81 15.90 12.01 5.02
N MET A 82 16.75 11.75 4.02
CA MET A 82 18.09 11.18 4.26
C MET A 82 18.92 12.07 5.19
N ASP A 83 18.93 13.38 4.96
CA ASP A 83 19.66 14.35 5.76
C ASP A 83 19.15 14.43 7.23
N ARG A 84 17.88 14.02 7.45
CA ARG A 84 17.29 13.84 8.79
C ARG A 84 17.61 12.50 9.44
N GLY A 85 18.36 11.61 8.75
CA GLY A 85 18.78 10.31 9.26
C GLY A 85 17.86 9.13 8.94
N PHE A 86 16.86 9.30 8.07
CA PHE A 86 16.08 8.15 7.58
C PHE A 86 16.95 7.26 6.70
N THR A 87 16.92 5.96 6.97
CA THR A 87 17.71 4.95 6.26
C THR A 87 16.86 4.07 5.34
N PHE A 88 15.59 4.36 5.23
CA PHE A 88 14.65 3.73 4.32
C PHE A 88 13.64 4.79 3.84
N LEU A 89 13.38 4.81 2.54
CA LEU A 89 12.53 5.80 1.89
C LEU A 89 11.36 5.12 1.20
N LYS A 90 10.24 5.83 1.07
CA LYS A 90 9.08 5.41 0.29
C LYS A 90 8.55 6.62 -0.47
N MET A 91 8.06 6.40 -1.68
CA MET A 91 7.44 7.42 -2.54
C MET A 91 6.34 6.80 -3.38
N ASP A 92 5.40 7.63 -3.81
CA ASP A 92 4.41 7.26 -4.81
C ASP A 92 5.01 7.26 -6.22
N LEU A 93 4.68 6.26 -7.03
CA LEU A 93 5.00 6.21 -8.45
C LEU A 93 3.90 5.46 -9.20
N GLY A 94 3.14 6.14 -10.04
CA GLY A 94 2.10 5.47 -10.80
C GLY A 94 1.23 6.45 -11.57
N LEU A 95 -0.04 6.13 -11.60
CA LEU A 95 -1.04 6.82 -12.41
C LEU A 95 -1.09 8.34 -12.15
N MET A 96 -0.95 8.76 -10.89
CA MET A 96 -1.04 10.18 -10.52
C MET A 96 0.04 11.05 -11.17
N GLN A 97 1.22 10.49 -11.42
CA GLN A 97 2.34 11.21 -12.04
C GLN A 97 2.12 11.46 -13.53
N ILE A 98 1.35 10.62 -14.23
CA ILE A 98 1.26 10.62 -15.69
C ILE A 98 -0.13 10.84 -16.26
N ALA A 99 -1.20 10.74 -15.46
CA ALA A 99 -2.59 10.86 -15.95
C ALA A 99 -2.87 12.17 -16.68
N HIS A 100 -2.14 13.26 -16.33
CA HIS A 100 -2.26 14.57 -16.97
C HIS A 100 -1.53 14.67 -18.32
N VAL A 101 -0.72 13.68 -18.70
CA VAL A 101 0.05 13.72 -19.94
C VAL A 101 -0.74 13.05 -21.06
N PRO A 102 -1.11 13.78 -22.13
CA PRO A 102 -1.85 13.18 -23.23
C PRO A 102 -1.14 11.96 -23.83
N GLY A 103 -1.87 10.85 -23.95
CA GLY A 103 -1.37 9.62 -24.54
C GLY A 103 -0.48 8.78 -23.61
N ALA A 104 -0.32 9.13 -22.32
CA ALA A 104 0.39 8.31 -21.34
C ALA A 104 -0.48 7.18 -20.78
N VAL A 105 -1.79 7.40 -20.71
CA VAL A 105 -2.77 6.45 -20.17
C VAL A 105 -3.92 6.32 -21.16
N VAL A 106 -4.39 5.09 -21.35
CA VAL A 106 -5.65 4.77 -22.00
C VAL A 106 -6.70 4.53 -20.91
N ALA A 107 -7.83 5.21 -21.03
CA ALA A 107 -8.92 5.09 -20.07
C ALA A 107 -10.26 5.31 -20.75
N PRO A 108 -11.39 4.82 -20.18
CA PRO A 108 -12.71 5.20 -20.63
C PRO A 108 -12.96 6.70 -20.51
N ALA A 109 -13.88 7.21 -21.32
CA ALA A 109 -14.23 8.64 -21.33
C ALA A 109 -14.66 9.13 -19.93
N GLY A 110 -14.15 10.25 -19.50
CA GLY A 110 -14.45 10.88 -18.21
C GLY A 110 -13.61 10.38 -17.03
N VAL A 111 -12.81 9.31 -17.21
CA VAL A 111 -12.01 8.72 -16.11
C VAL A 111 -10.80 9.60 -15.79
N LEU A 112 -10.06 10.05 -16.79
CA LEU A 112 -8.84 10.83 -16.56
C LEU A 112 -9.12 12.20 -15.92
N GLU A 113 -10.26 12.77 -16.18
CA GLU A 113 -10.73 14.01 -15.54
C GLU A 113 -10.84 13.84 -14.01
N GLY A 114 -11.11 12.63 -13.54
CA GLY A 114 -11.16 12.30 -12.11
C GLY A 114 -9.82 12.42 -11.40
N PHE A 115 -8.73 12.17 -12.10
CA PHE A 115 -7.37 12.31 -11.55
C PHE A 115 -6.91 13.77 -11.47
N HIS A 116 -7.53 14.66 -12.24
CA HIS A 116 -7.27 16.11 -12.18
C HIS A 116 -8.11 16.82 -11.12
N ALA A 117 -9.19 16.18 -10.65
CA ALA A 117 -10.01 16.70 -9.57
C ALA A 117 -9.24 16.63 -8.24
N ASN A 118 -9.24 17.73 -7.47
CA ASN A 118 -8.53 17.78 -6.19
C ASN A 118 -8.96 16.62 -5.27
N PRO A 119 -8.09 15.63 -4.98
CA PRO A 119 -8.47 14.45 -4.23
C PRO A 119 -8.82 14.72 -2.77
N ARG A 120 -8.39 15.85 -2.21
CA ARG A 120 -8.58 16.23 -0.80
C ARG A 120 -9.66 17.29 -0.58
N GLY A 121 -10.28 17.81 -1.66
CA GLY A 121 -11.23 18.91 -1.59
C GLY A 121 -12.70 18.49 -1.53
N SER A 122 -13.54 19.38 -1.03
CA SER A 122 -14.99 19.34 -1.13
C SER A 122 -15.46 19.70 -2.54
N GLY A 123 -14.88 19.08 -3.57
CA GLY A 123 -15.11 19.41 -4.96
C GLY A 123 -16.59 19.45 -5.36
N SER A 124 -16.90 20.05 -6.49
CA SER A 124 -18.22 20.09 -7.08
C SER A 124 -18.79 18.66 -7.28
N ALA A 125 -20.09 18.56 -7.50
CA ALA A 125 -20.73 17.26 -7.78
C ALA A 125 -20.12 16.58 -9.02
N LEU A 126 -19.68 17.38 -10.01
CA LEU A 126 -19.03 16.88 -11.22
C LEU A 126 -17.64 16.27 -10.91
N GLU A 127 -16.84 16.94 -10.09
CA GLU A 127 -15.52 16.45 -9.66
C GLU A 127 -15.63 15.18 -8.81
N ARG A 128 -16.64 15.11 -7.94
CA ARG A 128 -16.92 13.86 -7.18
C ARG A 128 -17.31 12.70 -8.08
N LYS A 129 -18.14 12.97 -9.11
CA LYS A 129 -18.51 11.95 -10.10
C LYS A 129 -17.30 11.47 -10.90
N ALA A 130 -16.45 12.38 -11.35
CA ALA A 130 -15.23 12.04 -12.09
C ALA A 130 -14.27 11.19 -11.23
N ARG A 131 -14.08 11.52 -9.96
CA ARG A 131 -13.28 10.69 -9.03
C ARG A 131 -13.85 9.28 -8.88
N ASN A 132 -15.17 9.16 -8.70
CA ASN A 132 -15.78 7.83 -8.58
C ASN A 132 -15.55 6.99 -9.83
N LEU A 133 -15.68 7.58 -11.03
CA LEU A 133 -15.35 6.88 -12.28
C LEU A 133 -13.88 6.44 -12.34
N ALA A 134 -12.96 7.26 -11.85
CA ALA A 134 -11.55 6.91 -11.78
C ALA A 134 -11.31 5.73 -10.84
N TYR A 135 -11.89 5.74 -9.64
CA TYR A 135 -11.81 4.61 -8.70
C TYR A 135 -12.45 3.33 -9.27
N ASP A 136 -13.60 3.45 -9.92
CA ASP A 136 -14.24 2.29 -10.54
C ASP A 136 -13.35 1.68 -11.62
N ALA A 137 -12.71 2.50 -12.44
CA ALA A 137 -11.85 2.05 -13.52
C ALA A 137 -10.52 1.42 -13.04
N GLN A 138 -9.97 1.87 -11.91
CA GLN A 138 -8.76 1.28 -11.31
C GLN A 138 -8.96 -0.16 -10.84
N ASN A 139 -10.18 -0.55 -10.47
CA ASN A 139 -10.47 -1.90 -10.00
C ASN A 139 -10.93 -2.85 -11.11
N VAL A 140 -10.85 -2.43 -12.39
CA VAL A 140 -11.31 -3.20 -13.55
C VAL A 140 -10.13 -3.61 -14.40
N GLN A 141 -9.93 -4.93 -14.56
CA GLN A 141 -8.85 -5.52 -15.37
C GLN A 141 -9.19 -5.63 -16.88
N HIS A 142 -10.34 -5.12 -17.30
CA HIS A 142 -10.81 -5.27 -18.68
C HIS A 142 -10.18 -4.24 -19.61
N PRO A 143 -9.65 -4.66 -20.79
CA PRO A 143 -8.87 -3.77 -21.66
C PRO A 143 -9.63 -2.57 -22.24
N PHE A 144 -10.97 -2.62 -22.31
CA PHE A 144 -11.79 -1.51 -22.80
C PHE A 144 -12.35 -0.60 -21.70
N THR A 145 -12.45 -1.09 -20.47
CA THR A 145 -13.13 -0.40 -19.38
C THR A 145 -12.22 -0.12 -18.18
N GLY A 146 -11.01 -0.65 -18.18
CA GLY A 146 -9.98 -0.39 -17.19
C GLY A 146 -9.02 0.72 -17.62
N LEU A 147 -8.05 0.99 -16.76
CA LEU A 147 -6.93 1.89 -17.00
C LEU A 147 -5.73 1.10 -17.51
N HIS A 148 -5.04 1.61 -18.53
CA HIS A 148 -3.86 0.97 -19.10
C HIS A 148 -2.76 1.99 -19.36
N PHE A 149 -1.52 1.63 -18.99
CA PHE A 149 -0.35 2.41 -19.34
C PHE A 149 0.03 2.17 -20.80
N THR A 150 0.27 3.24 -21.54
CA THR A 150 0.92 3.17 -22.84
C THR A 150 2.43 3.01 -22.67
N GLU A 151 3.17 2.70 -23.73
CA GLU A 151 4.65 2.74 -23.68
C GLU A 151 5.15 4.14 -23.27
N LYS A 152 4.52 5.19 -23.78
CA LYS A 152 4.81 6.57 -23.38
C LYS A 152 4.63 6.78 -21.87
N GLY A 153 3.56 6.21 -21.28
CA GLY A 153 3.31 6.29 -19.83
C GLY A 153 4.40 5.58 -19.03
N ILE A 154 4.80 4.38 -19.46
CA ILE A 154 5.86 3.60 -18.82
C ILE A 154 7.21 4.32 -18.93
N ASP A 155 7.53 4.90 -20.09
CA ASP A 155 8.76 5.69 -20.28
C ASP A 155 8.80 6.91 -19.37
N LEU A 156 7.68 7.58 -19.15
CA LEU A 156 7.58 8.72 -18.23
C LEU A 156 7.77 8.29 -16.77
N LEU A 157 7.22 7.15 -16.35
CA LEU A 157 7.41 6.61 -15.00
C LEU A 157 8.87 6.16 -14.80
N GLU A 158 9.48 5.55 -15.82
CA GLU A 158 10.90 5.19 -15.81
C GLU A 158 11.77 6.44 -15.67
N GLN A 159 11.51 7.49 -16.46
CA GLN A 159 12.22 8.75 -16.35
C GLN A 159 12.07 9.36 -14.96
N TYR A 160 10.86 9.32 -14.39
CA TYR A 160 10.62 9.84 -13.05
C TYR A 160 11.48 9.17 -11.98
N ILE A 161 11.54 7.83 -11.96
CA ILE A 161 12.39 7.11 -10.99
C ILE A 161 13.88 7.33 -11.27
N HIS A 162 14.27 7.45 -12.54
CA HIS A 162 15.63 7.81 -12.92
C HIS A 162 16.04 9.14 -12.29
N GLU A 163 15.23 10.19 -12.48
CA GLU A 163 15.47 11.51 -11.90
C GLU A 163 15.55 11.48 -10.36
N VAL A 164 14.70 10.69 -9.71
CA VAL A 164 14.77 10.48 -8.26
C VAL A 164 16.13 9.88 -7.87
N ARG A 165 16.54 8.79 -8.55
CA ARG A 165 17.80 8.09 -8.27
C ARG A 165 19.03 8.95 -8.53
N GLU A 166 19.01 9.83 -9.53
CA GLU A 166 20.09 10.81 -9.76
C GLU A 166 20.32 11.74 -8.55
N VAL A 167 19.26 12.03 -7.78
CA VAL A 167 19.35 12.89 -6.60
C VAL A 167 19.73 12.11 -5.34
N ILE A 168 19.10 10.93 -5.11
CA ILE A 168 19.26 10.19 -3.84
C ILE A 168 20.34 9.10 -3.90
N GLY A 169 20.78 8.68 -5.09
CA GLY A 169 21.68 7.54 -5.25
C GLY A 169 21.02 6.19 -4.93
N TYR A 170 21.85 5.19 -4.62
CA TYR A 170 21.42 3.80 -4.39
C TYR A 170 21.78 3.27 -2.99
N GLU A 171 22.36 4.08 -2.14
CA GLU A 171 22.82 3.66 -0.81
C GLU A 171 21.67 3.38 0.16
N ILE A 172 20.52 4.04 -0.04
CA ILE A 172 19.34 3.87 0.79
C ILE A 172 18.24 3.19 -0.02
N PRO A 173 17.61 2.11 0.53
CA PRO A 173 16.46 1.48 -0.11
C PRO A 173 15.32 2.46 -0.36
N LEU A 174 14.69 2.36 -1.53
CA LEU A 174 13.54 3.14 -1.94
C LEU A 174 12.38 2.19 -2.29
N ALA A 175 11.33 2.23 -1.50
CA ALA A 175 10.07 1.57 -1.80
C ALA A 175 9.18 2.46 -2.70
N ILE A 176 8.35 1.81 -3.48
CA ILE A 176 7.41 2.46 -4.39
C ILE A 176 5.99 2.03 -4.02
N ASP A 177 5.13 3.01 -3.87
CA ASP A 177 3.73 2.84 -3.49
C ASP A 177 2.78 3.46 -4.53
N HIS A 178 1.49 3.18 -4.36
CA HIS A 178 0.38 3.78 -5.10
C HIS A 178 0.55 3.71 -6.63
N VAL A 179 1.02 2.54 -7.14
CA VAL A 179 1.10 2.32 -8.60
C VAL A 179 -0.27 2.50 -9.27
N GLY A 180 -1.38 2.23 -8.55
CA GLY A 180 -2.70 2.68 -8.92
C GLY A 180 -3.67 1.58 -9.34
N HIS A 181 -3.50 0.35 -8.82
CA HIS A 181 -4.34 -0.81 -9.14
C HIS A 181 -4.52 -1.00 -10.66
N ILE A 182 -3.41 -1.08 -11.36
CA ILE A 182 -3.37 -1.26 -12.82
C ILE A 182 -3.62 -2.73 -13.22
N SER A 183 -3.64 -3.00 -14.52
CA SER A 183 -3.74 -4.38 -15.00
C SER A 183 -2.47 -5.18 -14.68
N LEU A 184 -2.61 -6.51 -14.56
CA LEU A 184 -1.47 -7.41 -14.40
C LEU A 184 -0.40 -7.18 -15.49
N GLN A 185 -0.83 -7.01 -16.74
CA GLN A 185 0.09 -6.83 -17.87
C GLN A 185 0.89 -5.52 -17.75
N ASP A 186 0.23 -4.44 -17.34
CA ASP A 186 0.90 -3.15 -17.13
C ASP A 186 1.82 -3.22 -15.91
N GLY A 187 1.40 -3.92 -14.84
CA GLY A 187 2.24 -4.18 -13.67
C GLY A 187 3.53 -4.93 -14.04
N ILE A 188 3.43 -5.98 -14.85
CA ILE A 188 4.61 -6.73 -15.34
C ILE A 188 5.51 -5.84 -16.21
N ARG A 189 4.93 -5.08 -17.13
CA ARG A 189 5.72 -4.19 -18.01
C ARG A 189 6.44 -3.11 -17.22
N LEU A 190 5.74 -2.46 -16.28
CA LEU A 190 6.33 -1.43 -15.43
C LEU A 190 7.43 -2.03 -14.53
N SER A 191 7.13 -3.09 -13.79
CA SER A 191 8.08 -3.70 -12.85
C SER A 191 9.40 -4.08 -13.55
N ARG A 192 9.34 -4.73 -14.72
CA ARG A 192 10.51 -5.06 -15.51
C ARG A 192 11.28 -3.84 -16.00
N ARG A 193 10.58 -2.77 -16.39
CA ARG A 193 11.20 -1.53 -16.85
C ARG A 193 12.02 -0.85 -15.76
N ILE A 194 11.57 -0.92 -14.51
CA ILE A 194 12.18 -0.22 -13.37
C ILE A 194 13.10 -1.09 -12.51
N GLU A 195 13.24 -2.39 -12.77
CA GLU A 195 14.16 -3.31 -12.05
C GLU A 195 15.57 -2.73 -11.88
N LYS A 196 16.11 -2.12 -12.93
CA LYS A 196 17.45 -1.52 -12.92
C LYS A 196 17.67 -0.39 -11.92
N TYR A 197 16.56 0.18 -11.39
CA TYR A 197 16.58 1.21 -10.34
C TYR A 197 16.51 0.63 -8.93
N VAL A 198 16.49 -0.69 -8.83
CA VAL A 198 16.51 -1.45 -7.57
C VAL A 198 15.49 -0.94 -6.55
N PRO A 199 14.18 -0.98 -6.87
CA PRO A 199 13.16 -0.69 -5.87
C PRO A 199 13.22 -1.71 -4.72
N ALA A 200 13.00 -1.25 -3.49
CA ALA A 200 12.91 -2.13 -2.32
C ALA A 200 11.64 -3.00 -2.37
N TRP A 201 10.55 -2.46 -2.87
CA TRP A 201 9.33 -3.15 -3.29
C TRP A 201 8.45 -2.26 -4.17
N LEU A 202 7.50 -2.90 -4.84
CA LEU A 202 6.32 -2.26 -5.45
C LEU A 202 5.09 -2.63 -4.64
N GLU A 203 4.35 -1.62 -4.17
CA GLU A 203 3.18 -1.76 -3.34
C GLU A 203 1.90 -1.48 -4.12
N ASP A 204 0.87 -2.28 -3.86
CA ASP A 204 -0.50 -2.14 -4.38
C ASP A 204 -0.61 -1.98 -5.90
N VAL A 205 0.16 -2.80 -6.64
CA VAL A 205 0.21 -2.75 -8.11
C VAL A 205 -1.12 -3.15 -8.74
N ILE A 206 -1.75 -4.19 -8.19
CA ILE A 206 -3.04 -4.72 -8.64
C ILE A 206 -3.96 -4.92 -7.42
N PRO A 207 -5.29 -5.02 -7.61
CA PRO A 207 -6.20 -5.28 -6.49
C PRO A 207 -5.83 -6.57 -5.76
N TRP A 208 -5.71 -6.51 -4.44
CA TRP A 208 -5.21 -7.61 -3.60
C TRP A 208 -6.03 -8.91 -3.70
N GLN A 209 -7.29 -8.83 -4.12
CA GLN A 209 -8.18 -9.98 -4.29
C GLN A 209 -7.71 -10.93 -5.41
N TYR A 210 -6.90 -10.45 -6.34
CA TYR A 210 -6.39 -11.24 -7.46
C TYR A 210 -5.11 -12.01 -7.08
N THR A 211 -5.22 -12.91 -6.11
CA THR A 211 -4.10 -13.65 -5.51
C THR A 211 -3.21 -14.35 -6.53
N GLU A 212 -3.83 -15.03 -7.52
CA GLU A 212 -3.07 -15.71 -8.57
C GLU A 212 -2.33 -14.73 -9.49
N GLN A 213 -2.88 -13.54 -9.71
CA GLN A 213 -2.20 -12.50 -10.47
C GLN A 213 -1.00 -11.92 -9.70
N TYR A 214 -1.07 -11.84 -8.37
CA TYR A 214 0.07 -11.48 -7.54
C TYR A 214 1.21 -12.48 -7.71
N ARG A 215 0.92 -13.78 -7.73
CA ARG A 215 1.91 -14.83 -8.00
C ARG A 215 2.57 -14.65 -9.38
N GLN A 216 1.76 -14.43 -10.42
CA GLN A 216 2.26 -14.20 -11.78
C GLN A 216 3.09 -12.91 -11.87
N LEU A 217 2.70 -11.85 -11.16
CA LEU A 217 3.46 -10.60 -11.10
C LEU A 217 4.83 -10.83 -10.46
N GLN A 218 4.87 -11.49 -9.28
CA GLN A 218 6.13 -11.77 -8.57
C GLN A 218 7.05 -12.67 -9.39
N GLU A 219 6.52 -13.69 -10.08
CA GLU A 219 7.32 -14.57 -10.97
C GLU A 219 7.88 -13.84 -12.20
N ALA A 220 7.26 -12.73 -12.59
CA ALA A 220 7.64 -11.99 -13.79
C ALA A 220 8.71 -10.92 -13.55
N THR A 221 9.05 -10.61 -12.29
CA THR A 221 10.00 -9.55 -11.94
C THR A 221 10.89 -9.96 -10.76
N THR A 222 12.08 -9.35 -10.68
CA THR A 222 12.97 -9.46 -9.52
C THR A 222 12.65 -8.42 -8.44
N VAL A 223 11.79 -7.45 -8.72
CA VAL A 223 11.36 -6.45 -7.73
C VAL A 223 10.44 -7.11 -6.71
N PRO A 224 10.71 -6.99 -5.41
CA PRO A 224 9.81 -7.50 -4.39
C PRO A 224 8.41 -6.87 -4.51
N ILE A 225 7.36 -7.68 -4.38
CA ILE A 225 5.98 -7.22 -4.45
C ILE A 225 5.39 -7.16 -3.03
N CYS A 226 4.67 -6.09 -2.76
CA CYS A 226 4.07 -5.76 -1.47
C CYS A 226 2.58 -5.45 -1.62
N THR A 227 1.78 -5.83 -0.64
CA THR A 227 0.40 -5.33 -0.45
C THR A 227 -0.08 -5.60 0.96
N GLY A 228 -1.17 -5.00 1.38
CA GLY A 228 -1.81 -5.36 2.63
C GLY A 228 -2.57 -4.27 3.37
N GLU A 229 -2.38 -2.99 3.06
CA GLU A 229 -2.97 -1.89 3.84
C GLU A 229 -4.50 -1.89 3.85
N ASP A 230 -5.12 -2.42 2.77
CA ASP A 230 -6.58 -2.49 2.62
C ASP A 230 -7.19 -3.83 3.06
N ILE A 231 -6.38 -4.76 3.57
CA ILE A 231 -6.84 -6.13 3.86
C ILE A 231 -7.30 -6.23 5.32
N TYR A 232 -8.50 -6.78 5.51
CA TYR A 232 -9.12 -6.99 6.80
C TYR A 232 -9.07 -8.46 7.20
N LEU A 233 -8.59 -8.74 8.40
CA LEU A 233 -8.38 -10.03 9.04
C LEU A 233 -7.35 -10.95 8.36
N LYS A 234 -6.74 -11.80 9.19
CA LYS A 234 -5.73 -12.78 8.78
C LYS A 234 -6.20 -13.71 7.66
N GLU A 235 -7.47 -14.11 7.71
CA GLU A 235 -8.06 -15.03 6.73
C GLU A 235 -7.97 -14.51 5.30
N ALA A 236 -8.03 -13.20 5.11
CA ALA A 236 -7.91 -12.58 3.78
C ALA A 236 -6.43 -12.48 3.31
N PHE A 237 -5.45 -12.50 4.21
CA PHE A 237 -4.04 -12.60 3.87
C PHE A 237 -3.60 -14.02 3.51
N GLU A 238 -4.23 -15.06 4.08
CA GLU A 238 -3.78 -16.45 3.88
C GLU A 238 -3.66 -16.88 2.41
N PRO A 239 -4.60 -16.56 1.50
CA PRO A 239 -4.45 -16.92 0.09
C PRO A 239 -3.23 -16.26 -0.56
N LEU A 240 -2.94 -15.00 -0.23
CA LEU A 240 -1.77 -14.28 -0.74
C LEU A 240 -0.47 -14.90 -0.24
N LEU A 241 -0.37 -15.18 1.07
CA LEU A 241 0.80 -15.83 1.66
C LEU A 241 1.05 -17.21 1.05
N LYS A 242 -0.01 -18.03 0.89
CA LYS A 242 0.09 -19.38 0.31
C LYS A 242 0.45 -19.37 -1.18
N SER A 243 0.13 -18.31 -1.89
CA SER A 243 0.42 -18.20 -3.32
C SER A 243 1.92 -18.00 -3.63
N GLY A 244 2.70 -17.47 -2.68
CA GLY A 244 4.06 -16.99 -2.93
C GLY A 244 4.13 -15.73 -3.79
N GLY A 245 3.02 -15.02 -3.93
CA GLY A 245 2.91 -13.80 -4.74
C GLY A 245 3.40 -12.53 -4.05
N LEU A 246 3.84 -12.62 -2.80
CA LEU A 246 4.35 -11.48 -2.03
C LEU A 246 5.74 -11.75 -1.48
N SER A 247 6.57 -10.75 -1.50
CA SER A 247 7.83 -10.69 -0.76
C SER A 247 7.70 -9.91 0.55
N VAL A 248 6.70 -9.04 0.64
CA VAL A 248 6.43 -8.20 1.82
C VAL A 248 4.92 -8.13 2.05
N VAL A 249 4.51 -8.30 3.31
CA VAL A 249 3.14 -7.99 3.74
C VAL A 249 3.13 -6.68 4.51
N HIS A 250 2.16 -5.83 4.23
CA HIS A 250 2.10 -4.48 4.80
C HIS A 250 0.72 -4.19 5.43
N PRO A 251 0.33 -4.92 6.50
CA PRO A 251 -0.94 -4.68 7.16
C PRO A 251 -0.93 -3.34 7.90
N ASP A 252 -2.03 -2.62 7.84
CA ASP A 252 -2.30 -1.44 8.67
C ASP A 252 -3.07 -1.88 9.92
N LEU A 253 -2.58 -1.50 11.11
CA LEU A 253 -3.21 -1.83 12.40
C LEU A 253 -4.67 -1.37 12.49
N LEU A 254 -5.00 -0.23 11.88
CA LEU A 254 -6.36 0.31 11.88
C LEU A 254 -7.28 -0.35 10.86
N THR A 255 -6.72 -1.00 9.83
CA THR A 255 -7.49 -1.69 8.79
C THR A 255 -7.59 -3.19 9.07
N SER A 256 -6.50 -3.81 9.49
CA SER A 256 -6.35 -5.29 9.56
C SER A 256 -7.14 -5.98 10.68
N GLY A 257 -7.73 -5.24 11.62
CA GLY A 257 -8.45 -5.80 12.77
C GLY A 257 -7.81 -5.48 14.12
N GLY A 258 -6.78 -4.64 14.17
CA GLY A 258 -6.12 -4.22 15.39
C GLY A 258 -4.82 -4.97 15.68
N ILE A 259 -4.37 -4.90 16.92
CA ILE A 259 -3.03 -5.34 17.35
C ILE A 259 -2.88 -6.87 17.25
N LEU A 260 -3.84 -7.61 17.80
CA LEU A 260 -3.74 -9.07 17.83
C LEU A 260 -3.86 -9.67 16.43
N GLU A 261 -4.75 -9.14 15.61
CA GLU A 261 -4.94 -9.61 14.25
C GLU A 261 -3.70 -9.31 13.38
N THR A 262 -3.14 -8.11 13.50
CA THR A 262 -1.87 -7.76 12.82
C THR A 262 -0.72 -8.66 13.26
N LYS A 263 -0.65 -9.02 14.55
CA LYS A 263 0.34 -9.99 15.04
C LYS A 263 0.15 -11.36 14.40
N LYS A 264 -1.09 -11.87 14.34
CA LYS A 264 -1.40 -13.17 13.68
C LYS A 264 -1.02 -13.16 12.19
N ILE A 265 -1.22 -12.02 11.50
CA ILE A 265 -0.80 -11.84 10.10
C ILE A 265 0.73 -11.94 10.01
N GLY A 266 1.45 -11.23 10.88
CA GLY A 266 2.92 -11.29 10.92
C GLY A 266 3.47 -12.67 11.24
N ASP A 267 2.87 -13.39 12.21
CA ASP A 267 3.23 -14.77 12.56
C ASP A 267 3.02 -15.70 11.34
N ALA A 268 1.86 -15.58 10.66
CA ALA A 268 1.57 -16.37 9.47
C ALA A 268 2.52 -16.04 8.30
N ALA A 269 2.85 -14.76 8.11
CA ALA A 269 3.82 -14.35 7.08
C ALA A 269 5.20 -14.96 7.34
N LEU A 270 5.64 -15.02 8.61
CA LEU A 270 6.92 -15.63 8.99
C LEU A 270 6.95 -17.14 8.66
N ASP A 271 5.83 -17.85 8.80
CA ASP A 271 5.71 -19.26 8.44
C ASP A 271 5.86 -19.52 6.93
N HIS A 272 5.68 -18.48 6.11
CA HIS A 272 5.78 -18.56 4.64
C HIS A 272 7.08 -17.96 4.08
N GLY A 273 7.98 -17.42 4.93
CA GLY A 273 9.25 -16.79 4.51
C GLY A 273 9.08 -15.37 4.04
#